data_f630ce229ba6afe1b379b4ae0d43cc25
#
_entry.id   f630ce229ba6afe1b379b4ae0d43cc25
#
_cell.length_a   1.000
_cell.length_b   1.000
_cell.length_c   1.000
_cell.angle_alpha   90.00
_cell.angle_beta   90.00
_cell.angle_gamma   90.00
#
_symmetry.space_group_name_H-M   'P 1'
#
loop_
_entity.id
_entity.type
_entity.pdbx_description
1 polymer ?
#
loop_
_entity_poly.entity_id
_entity_poly.type
_entity_poly.pdbx_seq_one_letter_code
_entity_poly.pdbx_strand_id
1 'polypeptide(L)'
;MGHTNRCNTWCFRLLGVMVAAMAGVSAPHAQSSGQAGNDAVYMYKGVDRDQQLADKAREEGKLVWYTSLAPNESRPMADAFEKEYGVKVELWRSTSDKVVQRTVAEGRAGRHAVDVVETNGPEVEMLAREKLLSEFYSPYLADLPEGAVSRDRLWVADRLQFFVVAYNTKLFKAQDIPKRYEGFLDPKWKGQIAVEATDTEWMAAVVKEMGEEKGMAFFDKLAAMKPDVRKGHVLLAEMVGAGEVPVALSAYNSNVESLKRRGAPVDLAPVQPVVGRPQGLAVARHAPHPHAALLFADFILSPKGQGLFNKMGRVPVSTKVKSNLNDFPYIMVDVATMLDESEKWEALWDKRFLEK
;
A
#
# COMPACT_ATOMS: atom_id res chain seq x y z
N MET A 1 28.36 20.21 69.73
CA MET A 1 29.81 20.31 69.77
C MET A 1 30.22 20.63 68.33
N GLY A 2 30.43 21.82 67.96
CA GLY A 2 31.37 22.86 68.43
C GLY A 2 32.44 22.98 67.40
N HIS A 3 32.45 24.00 66.85
CA HIS A 3 33.19 25.26 66.74
C HIS A 3 33.93 25.38 65.40
N THR A 4 33.70 26.40 64.72
CA THR A 4 34.07 27.83 64.69
C THR A 4 35.20 28.12 63.72
N ASN A 5 34.90 29.01 62.77
CA ASN A 5 35.43 30.36 62.61
C ASN A 5 36.89 30.55 62.17
N ARG A 6 37.10 31.29 61.13
CA ARG A 6 37.53 32.72 61.01
C ARG A 6 38.28 32.89 59.70
N CYS A 7 37.87 33.79 58.85
CA CYS A 7 38.14 35.24 58.77
C CYS A 7 39.59 35.58 58.52
N ASN A 8 39.82 36.26 57.47
CA ASN A 8 40.54 37.54 57.21
C ASN A 8 41.32 37.54 55.93
N THR A 9 41.07 38.41 55.07
CA THR A 9 41.21 39.86 54.83
C THR A 9 42.45 40.20 54.01
N TRP A 10 42.22 40.99 52.96
CA TRP A 10 43.07 42.01 52.33
C TRP A 10 44.31 41.62 51.54
N CYS A 11 44.34 41.96 50.22
CA CYS A 11 45.06 43.17 49.79
C CYS A 11 44.83 43.48 48.30
N PHE A 12 44.62 44.72 48.08
CA PHE A 12 44.61 45.45 46.81
C PHE A 12 45.90 45.26 45.98
N ARG A 13 45.81 45.27 44.66
CA ARG A 13 46.52 46.16 43.75
C ARG A 13 46.26 45.91 42.27
N LEU A 14 45.71 46.93 41.63
CA LEU A 14 46.14 47.68 40.45
C LEU A 14 46.13 47.02 39.06
N LEU A 15 45.20 47.53 38.27
CA LEU A 15 45.31 48.09 36.90
C LEU A 15 46.26 47.40 35.91
N GLY A 16 45.62 46.86 34.89
CA GLY A 16 46.23 46.65 33.59
C GLY A 16 45.10 46.54 32.55
N VAL A 17 44.75 47.67 31.90
CA VAL A 17 43.83 47.73 30.77
C VAL A 17 44.51 47.08 29.59
N MET A 18 44.13 45.89 29.20
CA MET A 18 44.45 45.30 27.90
C MET A 18 43.15 45.29 27.07
N VAL A 19 43.11 46.22 26.10
CA VAL A 19 42.11 46.22 25.03
C VAL A 19 42.47 45.04 24.09
N ALA A 20 41.81 43.91 24.26
CA ALA A 20 41.86 42.83 23.29
C ALA A 20 40.79 43.11 22.23
N ALA A 21 41.20 43.46 21.02
CA ALA A 21 40.37 43.51 19.84
C ALA A 21 39.81 42.09 19.57
N MET A 22 38.53 41.87 19.91
CA MET A 22 37.80 40.69 19.46
C MET A 22 37.52 40.84 17.96
N ALA A 23 38.37 40.22 17.14
CA ALA A 23 38.02 39.91 15.77
C ALA A 23 36.84 38.93 15.80
N GLY A 24 35.65 39.44 15.46
CA GLY A 24 34.45 38.62 15.30
C GLY A 24 34.68 37.63 14.16
N VAL A 25 34.99 36.38 14.51
CA VAL A 25 34.88 35.26 13.59
C VAL A 25 33.40 35.00 13.44
N SER A 26 32.79 35.58 12.40
CA SER A 26 31.48 35.19 11.93
C SER A 26 31.57 33.75 11.47
N ALA A 27 31.16 32.81 12.32
CA ALA A 27 30.90 31.45 11.89
C ALA A 27 29.88 31.51 10.74
N PRO A 28 30.14 30.90 9.60
CA PRO A 28 29.09 30.80 8.59
C PRO A 28 27.93 30.07 9.22
N HIS A 29 26.78 30.74 9.31
CA HIS A 29 25.52 30.08 9.54
C HIS A 29 25.39 29.08 8.39
N ALA A 30 25.57 27.78 8.69
CA ALA A 30 25.10 26.73 7.84
C ALA A 30 23.59 26.93 7.73
N GLN A 31 23.15 27.63 6.69
CA GLN A 31 21.78 27.53 6.22
C GLN A 31 21.54 26.05 6.06
N SER A 32 20.63 25.50 6.87
CA SER A 32 20.03 24.21 6.59
C SER A 32 19.33 24.36 5.24
N SER A 33 20.05 24.10 4.16
CA SER A 33 19.44 23.80 2.88
C SER A 33 18.54 22.61 3.18
N GLY A 34 17.24 22.84 3.29
CA GLY A 34 16.27 21.77 3.25
C GLY A 34 16.68 20.90 2.09
N GLN A 35 17.08 19.66 2.39
CA GLN A 35 17.69 18.77 1.42
C GLN A 35 16.70 18.66 0.26
N ALA A 36 17.06 19.18 -0.91
CA ALA A 36 16.22 19.07 -2.11
C ALA A 36 15.93 17.59 -2.34
N GLY A 37 14.69 17.27 -2.62
CA GLY A 37 14.32 15.90 -2.97
C GLY A 37 14.97 15.46 -4.29
N ASN A 38 14.74 14.24 -4.68
CA ASN A 38 15.30 13.65 -5.91
C ASN A 38 14.49 14.02 -7.18
N ASP A 39 13.73 15.12 -7.15
CA ASP A 39 12.78 15.50 -8.22
C ASP A 39 13.45 15.65 -9.59
N ALA A 40 14.69 16.14 -9.62
CA ALA A 40 15.45 16.27 -10.87
C ALA A 40 15.69 14.90 -11.56
N VAL A 41 15.83 13.82 -10.78
CA VAL A 41 15.93 12.46 -11.30
C VAL A 41 14.55 11.91 -11.63
N TYR A 42 13.61 12.04 -10.69
CA TYR A 42 12.30 11.42 -10.81
C TYR A 42 11.44 11.99 -11.94
N MET A 43 11.60 13.28 -12.24
CA MET A 43 10.81 13.95 -13.27
C MET A 43 11.52 14.10 -14.61
N TYR A 44 12.71 13.52 -14.76
CA TYR A 44 13.46 13.61 -16.02
C TYR A 44 12.76 12.87 -17.18
N LYS A 45 12.63 13.56 -18.33
CA LYS A 45 11.90 13.06 -19.53
C LYS A 45 12.75 13.20 -20.83
N GLY A 46 14.08 13.39 -20.69
CA GLY A 46 14.96 13.50 -21.85
C GLY A 46 14.97 12.24 -22.72
N VAL A 47 15.42 12.37 -23.95
CA VAL A 47 15.47 11.26 -24.94
C VAL A 47 16.43 10.15 -24.53
N ASP A 48 17.37 10.46 -23.66
CA ASP A 48 18.41 9.56 -23.12
C ASP A 48 18.05 9.01 -21.71
N ARG A 49 16.81 9.28 -21.25
CA ARG A 49 16.36 8.93 -19.90
C ARG A 49 16.63 7.46 -19.55
N ASP A 50 16.22 6.54 -20.39
CA ASP A 50 16.29 5.11 -20.08
C ASP A 50 17.74 4.63 -19.97
N GLN A 51 18.62 5.15 -20.85
CA GLN A 51 20.04 4.85 -20.82
C GLN A 51 20.71 5.45 -19.57
N GLN A 52 20.48 6.74 -19.30
CA GLN A 52 21.01 7.40 -18.11
C GLN A 52 20.53 6.73 -16.84
N LEU A 53 19.24 6.39 -16.76
CA LEU A 53 18.65 5.73 -15.61
C LEU A 53 19.32 4.38 -15.33
N ALA A 54 19.50 3.55 -16.35
CA ALA A 54 20.15 2.25 -16.21
C ALA A 54 21.64 2.37 -15.83
N ASP A 55 22.37 3.30 -16.44
CA ASP A 55 23.80 3.48 -16.17
C ASP A 55 24.04 4.04 -14.77
N LYS A 56 23.28 5.06 -14.37
CA LYS A 56 23.39 5.65 -13.03
C LYS A 56 22.92 4.68 -11.93
N ALA A 57 21.88 3.90 -12.16
CA ALA A 57 21.45 2.85 -11.22
C ALA A 57 22.54 1.79 -11.02
N ARG A 58 23.31 1.43 -12.07
CA ARG A 58 24.47 0.53 -11.92
C ARG A 58 25.61 1.18 -11.15
N GLU A 59 25.84 2.49 -11.32
CA GLU A 59 26.81 3.23 -10.51
C GLU A 59 26.40 3.26 -9.03
N GLU A 60 25.10 3.41 -8.72
CA GLU A 60 24.54 3.32 -7.37
C GLU A 60 24.66 1.88 -6.80
N GLY A 61 24.61 0.88 -7.67
CA GLY A 61 24.92 -0.53 -7.41
C GLY A 61 23.85 -1.32 -6.66
N LYS A 62 22.94 -0.61 -5.99
CA LYS A 62 21.85 -1.24 -5.19
C LYS A 62 20.63 -0.35 -5.06
N LEU A 63 19.53 -0.96 -4.60
CA LEU A 63 18.38 -0.25 -4.07
C LEU A 63 17.88 -0.96 -2.81
N VAL A 64 17.23 -0.22 -1.91
CA VAL A 64 16.57 -0.73 -0.71
C VAL A 64 15.07 -0.69 -0.92
N TRP A 65 14.44 -1.87 -0.94
CA TRP A 65 13.01 -2.01 -1.14
C TRP A 65 12.29 -2.46 0.13
N TYR A 66 11.40 -1.60 0.67
CA TYR A 66 10.50 -1.99 1.77
C TYR A 66 9.18 -2.42 1.18
N THR A 67 8.70 -3.62 1.55
CA THR A 67 7.50 -4.19 0.96
C THR A 67 6.68 -5.02 1.93
N SER A 68 5.37 -5.08 1.68
CA SER A 68 4.44 -6.01 2.30
C SER A 68 4.13 -7.25 1.45
N LEU A 69 4.63 -7.31 0.21
CA LEU A 69 4.51 -8.49 -0.66
C LEU A 69 4.99 -9.76 0.03
N ALA A 70 4.29 -10.86 -0.21
CA ALA A 70 4.72 -12.15 0.30
C ALA A 70 6.11 -12.55 -0.27
N PRO A 71 6.93 -13.32 0.48
CA PRO A 71 8.28 -13.68 0.03
C PRO A 71 8.33 -14.41 -1.32
N ASN A 72 7.30 -15.22 -1.62
CA ASN A 72 7.15 -15.91 -2.90
C ASN A 72 6.75 -14.99 -4.08
N GLU A 73 6.57 -13.71 -3.83
CA GLU A 73 6.27 -12.67 -4.81
C GLU A 73 7.40 -11.65 -4.88
N SER A 74 7.81 -11.11 -3.72
CA SER A 74 8.85 -10.08 -3.65
C SER A 74 10.22 -10.59 -4.12
N ARG A 75 10.61 -11.80 -3.73
CA ARG A 75 11.91 -12.34 -4.15
C ARG A 75 12.01 -12.57 -5.66
N PRO A 76 11.06 -13.25 -6.34
CA PRO A 76 11.10 -13.37 -7.80
C PRO A 76 11.10 -12.04 -8.55
N MET A 77 10.43 -11.01 -8.01
CA MET A 77 10.44 -9.67 -8.60
C MET A 77 11.84 -9.04 -8.47
N ALA A 78 12.44 -9.11 -7.28
CA ALA A 78 13.80 -8.64 -7.03
C ALA A 78 14.84 -9.36 -7.92
N ASP A 79 14.78 -10.70 -7.95
CA ASP A 79 15.73 -11.52 -8.73
C ASP A 79 15.63 -11.22 -10.24
N ALA A 80 14.42 -10.97 -10.74
CA ALA A 80 14.21 -10.60 -12.14
C ALA A 80 14.81 -9.24 -12.49
N PHE A 81 14.68 -8.27 -11.58
CA PHE A 81 15.29 -6.95 -11.71
C PHE A 81 16.82 -7.02 -11.63
N GLU A 82 17.36 -7.68 -10.61
CA GLU A 82 18.81 -7.87 -10.44
C GLU A 82 19.45 -8.51 -11.69
N LYS A 83 18.78 -9.55 -12.22
CA LYS A 83 19.24 -10.25 -13.44
C LYS A 83 19.27 -9.34 -14.66
N GLU A 84 18.31 -8.43 -14.79
CA GLU A 84 18.17 -7.57 -15.97
C GLU A 84 19.14 -6.40 -15.94
N TYR A 85 19.22 -5.74 -14.79
CA TYR A 85 19.91 -4.45 -14.69
C TYR A 85 21.27 -4.53 -13.98
N GLY A 86 21.57 -5.62 -13.27
CA GLY A 86 22.81 -5.75 -12.51
C GLY A 86 22.85 -4.95 -11.22
N VAL A 87 21.70 -4.40 -10.78
CA VAL A 87 21.56 -3.62 -9.55
C VAL A 87 21.02 -4.52 -8.45
N LYS A 88 21.68 -4.57 -7.30
CA LYS A 88 21.29 -5.42 -6.17
C LYS A 88 20.05 -4.88 -5.46
N VAL A 89 19.10 -5.74 -5.09
CA VAL A 89 17.92 -5.39 -4.30
C VAL A 89 18.08 -5.82 -2.85
N GLU A 90 18.26 -4.86 -1.96
CA GLU A 90 18.20 -5.09 -0.52
C GLU A 90 16.73 -5.06 -0.06
N LEU A 91 16.16 -6.26 0.06
CA LEU A 91 14.75 -6.45 0.38
C LEU A 91 14.52 -6.49 1.89
N TRP A 92 13.71 -5.56 2.39
CA TRP A 92 13.13 -5.65 3.73
C TRP A 92 11.61 -5.85 3.63
N ARG A 93 11.14 -7.01 4.09
CA ARG A 93 9.73 -7.39 4.07
C ARG A 93 9.13 -7.43 5.46
N SER A 94 7.94 -6.81 5.62
CA SER A 94 7.16 -6.90 6.85
C SER A 94 5.66 -6.82 6.57
N THR A 95 4.82 -6.68 7.60
CA THR A 95 3.41 -6.33 7.45
C THR A 95 3.26 -4.87 7.05
N SER A 96 2.15 -4.51 6.42
CA SER A 96 1.92 -3.15 5.89
C SER A 96 2.07 -2.06 6.96
N ASP A 97 1.49 -2.28 8.14
CA ASP A 97 1.61 -1.39 9.30
C ASP A 97 3.07 -1.18 9.74
N LYS A 98 3.89 -2.23 9.75
CA LYS A 98 5.32 -2.14 10.09
C LYS A 98 6.14 -1.46 9.01
N VAL A 99 5.76 -1.60 7.73
CA VAL A 99 6.37 -0.83 6.64
C VAL A 99 6.16 0.66 6.88
N VAL A 100 4.93 1.09 7.18
CA VAL A 100 4.63 2.48 7.52
C VAL A 100 5.39 2.94 8.75
N GLN A 101 5.26 2.21 9.86
CA GLN A 101 5.89 2.58 11.13
C GLN A 101 7.40 2.78 10.99
N ARG A 102 8.08 1.89 10.29
CA ARG A 102 9.52 1.98 10.06
C ARG A 102 9.88 3.17 9.19
N THR A 103 9.20 3.34 8.05
CA THR A 103 9.48 4.43 7.11
C THR A 103 9.26 5.80 7.77
N VAL A 104 8.18 5.96 8.55
CA VAL A 104 7.88 7.19 9.29
C VAL A 104 8.93 7.43 10.39
N ALA A 105 9.29 6.40 11.17
CA ALA A 105 10.27 6.54 12.24
C ALA A 105 11.66 6.92 11.70
N GLU A 106 12.09 6.31 10.59
CA GLU A 106 13.34 6.63 9.92
C GLU A 106 13.32 8.05 9.34
N GLY A 107 12.23 8.45 8.67
CA GLY A 107 12.03 9.78 8.11
C GLY A 107 12.07 10.88 9.19
N ARG A 108 11.35 10.70 10.29
CA ARG A 108 11.36 11.63 11.44
C ARG A 108 12.72 11.73 12.13
N ALA A 109 13.51 10.67 12.07
CA ALA A 109 14.89 10.67 12.59
C ALA A 109 15.93 11.21 11.58
N GLY A 110 15.50 11.68 10.39
CA GLY A 110 16.39 12.13 9.33
C GLY A 110 17.23 11.01 8.70
N ARG A 111 16.83 9.75 8.91
CA ARG A 111 17.48 8.58 8.31
C ARG A 111 16.70 8.15 7.07
N HIS A 112 17.29 8.38 5.93
CA HIS A 112 16.69 8.05 4.64
C HIS A 112 17.31 6.74 4.13
N ALA A 113 16.79 5.61 4.60
CA ALA A 113 17.37 4.29 4.29
C ALA A 113 16.65 3.56 3.15
N VAL A 114 15.40 3.93 2.85
CA VAL A 114 14.56 3.28 1.85
C VAL A 114 14.57 4.05 0.53
N ASP A 115 14.59 3.31 -0.57
CA ASP A 115 14.50 3.85 -1.93
C ASP A 115 13.09 3.71 -2.50
N VAL A 116 12.50 2.52 -2.36
CA VAL A 116 11.16 2.20 -2.86
C VAL A 116 10.32 1.57 -1.77
N VAL A 117 9.08 2.01 -1.65
CA VAL A 117 8.07 1.42 -0.77
C VAL A 117 6.96 0.81 -1.62
N GLU A 118 6.60 -0.41 -1.29
CA GLU A 118 5.42 -1.10 -1.80
C GLU A 118 4.60 -1.63 -0.63
N THR A 119 3.31 -1.26 -0.58
CA THR A 119 2.38 -1.72 0.45
C THR A 119 0.93 -1.51 0.00
N ASN A 120 -0.05 -1.80 0.88
CA ASN A 120 -1.45 -1.54 0.51
C ASN A 120 -1.72 -0.05 0.28
N GLY A 121 -2.79 0.25 -0.43
CA GLY A 121 -3.19 1.62 -0.77
C GLY A 121 -3.29 2.57 0.43
N PRO A 122 -4.04 2.25 1.49
CA PRO A 122 -4.15 3.13 2.66
C PRO A 122 -2.81 3.43 3.32
N GLU A 123 -1.94 2.43 3.45
CA GLU A 123 -0.64 2.58 4.09
C GLU A 123 0.33 3.42 3.26
N VAL A 124 0.32 3.29 1.91
CA VAL A 124 1.16 4.17 1.08
C VAL A 124 0.63 5.60 1.07
N GLU A 125 -0.70 5.79 1.11
CA GLU A 125 -1.32 7.11 1.25
C GLU A 125 -0.94 7.79 2.58
N MET A 126 -0.84 7.05 3.69
CA MET A 126 -0.32 7.57 4.95
C MET A 126 1.12 8.10 4.80
N LEU A 127 1.98 7.39 4.07
CA LEU A 127 3.35 7.84 3.81
C LEU A 127 3.40 9.10 2.93
N ALA A 128 2.46 9.23 1.98
CA ALA A 128 2.30 10.44 1.16
C ALA A 128 1.94 11.65 2.05
N ARG A 129 1.01 11.50 2.98
CA ARG A 129 0.60 12.54 3.95
C ARG A 129 1.73 12.94 4.91
N GLU A 130 2.61 12.00 5.27
CA GLU A 130 3.84 12.28 6.03
C GLU A 130 4.95 12.95 5.18
N LYS A 131 4.69 13.22 3.89
CA LYS A 131 5.62 13.88 2.94
C LYS A 131 6.93 13.11 2.73
N LEU A 132 6.87 11.79 2.82
CA LEU A 132 8.01 10.89 2.67
C LEU A 132 8.21 10.39 1.24
N LEU A 133 7.24 10.64 0.35
CA LEU A 133 7.21 10.18 -1.02
C LEU A 133 7.41 11.32 -2.01
N SER A 134 7.79 11.01 -3.25
CA SER A 134 7.88 11.95 -4.36
C SER A 134 7.03 11.52 -5.55
N GLU A 135 6.52 12.50 -6.28
CA GLU A 135 6.03 12.28 -7.64
C GLU A 135 7.19 11.76 -8.51
N PHE A 136 6.86 10.88 -9.44
CA PHE A 136 7.81 10.40 -10.44
C PHE A 136 7.15 10.25 -11.80
N TYR A 137 7.95 10.40 -12.84
CA TYR A 137 7.56 10.08 -14.20
C TYR A 137 8.01 8.66 -14.57
N SER A 138 7.09 7.92 -15.16
CA SER A 138 7.36 6.67 -15.85
C SER A 138 6.59 6.65 -17.17
N PRO A 139 7.16 6.15 -18.27
CA PRO A 139 6.41 6.00 -19.53
C PRO A 139 5.21 5.07 -19.38
N TYR A 140 5.24 4.16 -18.41
CA TYR A 140 4.18 3.17 -18.16
C TYR A 140 2.98 3.73 -17.38
N LEU A 141 3.04 4.97 -16.88
CA LEU A 141 1.88 5.61 -16.24
C LEU A 141 0.70 5.82 -17.20
N ALA A 142 0.99 5.96 -18.48
CA ALA A 142 -0.04 6.06 -19.53
C ALA A 142 -0.85 4.76 -19.75
N ASP A 143 -0.34 3.64 -19.26
CA ASP A 143 -0.96 2.33 -19.37
C ASP A 143 -1.80 1.95 -18.14
N LEU A 144 -1.90 2.84 -17.16
CA LEU A 144 -2.65 2.61 -15.93
C LEU A 144 -4.10 3.08 -16.08
N PRO A 145 -5.08 2.34 -15.50
CA PRO A 145 -6.47 2.78 -15.50
C PRO A 145 -6.68 4.02 -14.61
N GLU A 146 -7.80 4.68 -14.82
CA GLU A 146 -8.25 5.77 -13.94
C GLU A 146 -8.31 5.29 -12.48
N GLY A 147 -7.87 6.16 -11.54
CA GLY A 147 -7.79 5.83 -10.12
C GLY A 147 -6.58 4.99 -9.68
N ALA A 148 -5.74 4.54 -10.62
CA ALA A 148 -4.50 3.80 -10.29
C ALA A 148 -3.30 4.72 -9.95
N VAL A 149 -3.43 6.01 -10.16
CA VAL A 149 -2.46 7.04 -9.74
C VAL A 149 -3.11 7.88 -8.65
N SER A 150 -2.42 8.07 -7.53
CA SER A 150 -2.93 8.91 -6.43
C SER A 150 -3.21 10.35 -6.90
N ARG A 151 -4.12 11.05 -6.23
CA ARG A 151 -4.53 12.41 -6.63
C ARG A 151 -3.37 13.40 -6.63
N ASP A 152 -2.48 13.26 -5.67
CA ASP A 152 -1.26 14.06 -5.51
C ASP A 152 -0.06 13.49 -6.28
N ARG A 153 -0.26 12.35 -6.97
CA ARG A 153 0.73 11.65 -7.80
C ARG A 153 1.96 11.16 -7.04
N LEU A 154 1.87 11.00 -5.71
CA LEU A 154 2.98 10.57 -4.86
C LEU A 154 3.13 9.05 -4.80
N TRP A 155 2.13 8.31 -5.25
CA TRP A 155 2.19 6.85 -5.41
C TRP A 155 1.28 6.39 -6.55
N VAL A 156 1.55 5.20 -7.04
CA VAL A 156 0.77 4.56 -8.10
C VAL A 156 0.43 3.12 -7.71
N ALA A 157 -0.64 2.58 -8.24
CA ALA A 157 -0.91 1.16 -8.10
C ALA A 157 0.11 0.35 -8.91
N ASP A 158 0.66 -0.70 -8.30
CA ASP A 158 1.49 -1.69 -9.00
C ASP A 158 0.69 -2.94 -9.41
N ARG A 159 -0.37 -3.22 -8.69
CA ARG A 159 -1.33 -4.32 -8.94
C ARG A 159 -2.67 -4.01 -8.29
N LEU A 160 -3.68 -4.79 -8.65
CA LEU A 160 -5.01 -4.71 -8.07
C LEU A 160 -5.32 -5.94 -7.23
N GLN A 161 -6.12 -5.74 -6.20
CA GLN A 161 -6.78 -6.79 -5.46
C GLN A 161 -8.29 -6.57 -5.50
N PHE A 162 -9.08 -7.60 -5.81
CA PHE A 162 -10.51 -7.47 -5.88
C PHE A 162 -11.20 -8.11 -4.69
N PHE A 163 -12.25 -7.44 -4.22
CA PHE A 163 -13.29 -8.09 -3.45
C PHE A 163 -14.20 -8.83 -4.42
N VAL A 164 -14.31 -10.13 -4.22
CA VAL A 164 -15.11 -11.04 -5.05
C VAL A 164 -15.99 -11.92 -4.18
N VAL A 165 -17.02 -12.47 -4.77
CA VAL A 165 -17.77 -13.55 -4.09
C VAL A 165 -17.04 -14.86 -4.32
N ALA A 166 -16.61 -15.50 -3.23
CA ALA A 166 -16.07 -16.85 -3.25
C ALA A 166 -17.19 -17.86 -2.96
N TYR A 167 -17.19 -18.99 -3.65
CA TYR A 167 -18.19 -20.06 -3.44
C TYR A 167 -17.56 -21.44 -3.54
N ASN A 168 -18.13 -22.41 -2.82
CA ASN A 168 -17.70 -23.79 -2.89
C ASN A 168 -18.32 -24.49 -4.13
N THR A 169 -17.47 -25.01 -5.01
CA THR A 169 -17.88 -25.60 -6.30
C THR A 169 -18.56 -26.97 -6.18
N LYS A 170 -18.51 -27.61 -5.00
CA LYS A 170 -19.28 -28.83 -4.72
C LYS A 170 -20.73 -28.51 -4.33
N LEU A 171 -20.99 -27.29 -3.82
CA LEU A 171 -22.29 -26.84 -3.35
C LEU A 171 -23.03 -26.02 -4.39
N PHE A 172 -22.31 -25.18 -5.15
CA PHE A 172 -22.89 -24.27 -6.13
C PHE A 172 -22.15 -24.33 -7.46
N LYS A 173 -22.88 -24.05 -8.53
CA LYS A 173 -22.34 -23.77 -9.85
C LYS A 173 -22.28 -22.27 -10.08
N ALA A 174 -21.43 -21.80 -10.98
CA ALA A 174 -21.28 -20.38 -11.30
C ALA A 174 -22.62 -19.68 -11.67
N GLN A 175 -23.53 -20.40 -12.29
CA GLN A 175 -24.87 -19.91 -12.67
C GLN A 175 -25.82 -19.73 -11.49
N ASP A 176 -25.56 -20.37 -10.36
CA ASP A 176 -26.38 -20.26 -9.15
C ASP A 176 -26.05 -18.97 -8.37
N ILE A 177 -24.87 -18.40 -8.62
CA ILE A 177 -24.38 -17.19 -7.94
C ILE A 177 -25.03 -15.95 -8.57
N PRO A 178 -25.67 -15.09 -7.78
CA PRO A 178 -26.24 -13.84 -8.25
C PRO A 178 -25.20 -12.95 -8.96
N LYS A 179 -25.64 -12.19 -9.97
CA LYS A 179 -24.78 -11.24 -10.70
C LYS A 179 -24.61 -9.91 -9.98
N ARG A 180 -25.48 -9.61 -9.00
CA ARG A 180 -25.46 -8.40 -8.18
C ARG A 180 -25.67 -8.77 -6.72
N TYR A 181 -25.14 -7.95 -5.83
CA TYR A 181 -25.20 -8.20 -4.38
C TYR A 181 -26.64 -8.30 -3.85
N GLU A 182 -27.60 -7.54 -4.42
CA GLU A 182 -28.98 -7.58 -3.98
C GLU A 182 -29.63 -8.98 -4.10
N GLY A 183 -29.12 -9.80 -5.03
CA GLY A 183 -29.59 -11.18 -5.19
C GLY A 183 -29.28 -12.09 -3.99
N PHE A 184 -28.33 -11.71 -3.14
CA PHE A 184 -28.03 -12.43 -1.90
C PHE A 184 -28.99 -12.12 -0.75
N LEU A 185 -29.93 -11.20 -0.94
CA LEU A 185 -31.00 -10.93 0.01
C LEU A 185 -32.19 -11.93 -0.12
N ASP A 186 -32.16 -12.80 -1.11
CA ASP A 186 -33.14 -13.89 -1.22
C ASP A 186 -33.03 -14.81 0.02
N PRO A 187 -34.16 -15.16 0.67
CA PRO A 187 -34.18 -16.03 1.87
C PRO A 187 -33.40 -17.33 1.75
N LYS A 188 -33.24 -17.87 0.53
CA LYS A 188 -32.44 -19.08 0.29
C LYS A 188 -30.98 -18.96 0.74
N TRP A 189 -30.44 -17.75 0.79
CA TRP A 189 -29.06 -17.50 1.20
C TRP A 189 -28.87 -17.37 2.70
N LYS A 190 -29.97 -17.34 3.49
CA LYS A 190 -29.88 -17.23 4.94
C LYS A 190 -29.13 -18.42 5.53
N GLY A 191 -28.09 -18.12 6.33
CA GLY A 191 -27.18 -19.12 6.91
C GLY A 191 -26.17 -19.72 5.95
N GLN A 192 -26.06 -19.19 4.70
CA GLN A 192 -25.10 -19.66 3.71
C GLN A 192 -24.03 -18.62 3.36
N ILE A 193 -24.13 -17.42 3.94
CA ILE A 193 -23.29 -16.27 3.60
C ILE A 193 -22.31 -15.99 4.74
N ALA A 194 -21.06 -15.70 4.39
CA ALA A 194 -20.09 -15.09 5.28
C ALA A 194 -19.54 -13.79 4.71
N VAL A 195 -19.03 -12.94 5.61
CA VAL A 195 -18.29 -11.72 5.31
C VAL A 195 -17.02 -11.66 6.16
N GLU A 196 -16.00 -10.93 5.69
CA GLU A 196 -14.81 -10.69 6.50
C GLU A 196 -15.08 -9.57 7.52
N ALA A 197 -14.53 -9.69 8.72
CA ALA A 197 -14.86 -8.82 9.87
C ALA A 197 -14.43 -7.35 9.73
N THR A 198 -13.54 -7.02 8.78
CA THR A 198 -12.94 -5.67 8.65
C THR A 198 -13.13 -5.05 7.27
N ASP A 199 -14.08 -5.54 6.47
CA ASP A 199 -14.27 -5.13 5.07
C ASP A 199 -15.04 -3.80 4.91
N THR A 200 -14.64 -2.80 5.67
CA THR A 200 -15.20 -1.44 5.63
C THR A 200 -14.99 -0.76 4.27
N GLU A 201 -13.83 -0.99 3.62
CA GLU A 201 -13.56 -0.48 2.27
C GLU A 201 -14.53 -1.05 1.23
N TRP A 202 -14.81 -2.36 1.31
CA TRP A 202 -15.80 -3.00 0.44
C TRP A 202 -17.20 -2.40 0.65
N MET A 203 -17.63 -2.28 1.92
CA MET A 203 -18.93 -1.67 2.25
C MET A 203 -19.02 -0.26 1.68
N ALA A 204 -18.03 0.58 1.95
CA ALA A 204 -18.03 1.97 1.52
C ALA A 204 -18.09 2.12 -0.01
N ALA A 205 -17.28 1.33 -0.73
CA ALA A 205 -17.27 1.35 -2.19
C ALA A 205 -18.60 0.87 -2.80
N VAL A 206 -19.18 -0.21 -2.24
CA VAL A 206 -20.51 -0.73 -2.68
C VAL A 206 -21.60 0.30 -2.38
N VAL A 207 -21.61 0.91 -1.20
CA VAL A 207 -22.59 1.95 -0.83
C VAL A 207 -22.47 3.16 -1.78
N LYS A 208 -21.26 3.62 -2.06
CA LYS A 208 -21.04 4.75 -2.96
C LYS A 208 -21.55 4.46 -4.37
N GLU A 209 -21.28 3.26 -4.89
CA GLU A 209 -21.71 2.85 -6.24
C GLU A 209 -23.23 2.64 -6.35
N MET A 210 -23.85 2.05 -5.35
CA MET A 210 -25.33 1.88 -5.32
C MET A 210 -26.09 3.19 -5.06
N GLY A 211 -25.41 4.22 -4.56
CA GLY A 211 -25.98 5.41 -3.93
C GLY A 211 -26.27 5.17 -2.45
N GLU A 212 -26.01 6.19 -1.61
CA GLU A 212 -25.95 6.06 -0.15
C GLU A 212 -27.21 5.39 0.43
N GLU A 213 -28.40 5.86 0.05
CA GLU A 213 -29.66 5.31 0.56
C GLU A 213 -29.84 3.83 0.24
N LYS A 214 -29.66 3.45 -1.04
CA LYS A 214 -29.84 2.05 -1.48
C LYS A 214 -28.74 1.15 -0.93
N GLY A 215 -27.51 1.61 -0.95
CA GLY A 215 -26.37 0.85 -0.44
C GLY A 215 -26.48 0.59 1.06
N MET A 216 -26.84 1.60 1.85
CA MET A 216 -27.05 1.44 3.28
C MET A 216 -28.22 0.48 3.57
N ALA A 217 -29.34 0.62 2.84
CA ALA A 217 -30.49 -0.30 2.97
C ALA A 217 -30.12 -1.75 2.59
N PHE A 218 -29.22 -1.94 1.63
CA PHE A 218 -28.69 -3.26 1.30
C PHE A 218 -27.93 -3.86 2.49
N PHE A 219 -26.98 -3.12 3.08
CA PHE A 219 -26.20 -3.61 4.22
C PHE A 219 -27.05 -3.82 5.48
N ASP A 220 -28.07 -3.02 5.72
CA ASP A 220 -29.03 -3.24 6.81
C ASP A 220 -29.79 -4.57 6.64
N LYS A 221 -30.25 -4.87 5.42
CA LYS A 221 -30.92 -6.14 5.11
C LYS A 221 -29.95 -7.33 5.19
N LEU A 222 -28.71 -7.17 4.70
CA LEU A 222 -27.68 -8.19 4.79
C LEU A 222 -27.36 -8.53 6.25
N ALA A 223 -27.20 -7.51 7.11
CA ALA A 223 -26.98 -7.71 8.55
C ALA A 223 -28.16 -8.44 9.23
N ALA A 224 -29.41 -8.13 8.84
CA ALA A 224 -30.59 -8.81 9.34
C ALA A 224 -30.63 -10.30 8.96
N MET A 225 -29.95 -10.72 7.90
CA MET A 225 -29.78 -12.13 7.53
C MET A 225 -28.78 -12.86 8.43
N LYS A 226 -28.03 -12.14 9.28
CA LYS A 226 -27.02 -12.67 10.20
C LYS A 226 -25.96 -13.50 9.47
N PRO A 227 -25.19 -12.90 8.55
CA PRO A 227 -24.10 -13.60 7.90
C PRO A 227 -23.06 -14.05 8.94
N ASP A 228 -22.32 -15.11 8.62
CA ASP A 228 -21.19 -15.54 9.43
C ASP A 228 -20.03 -14.56 9.27
N VAL A 229 -19.60 -13.92 10.37
CA VAL A 229 -18.52 -12.91 10.34
C VAL A 229 -17.22 -13.58 10.75
N ARG A 230 -16.22 -13.55 9.87
CA ARG A 230 -14.92 -14.20 10.07
C ARG A 230 -13.77 -13.22 9.90
N LYS A 231 -12.79 -13.27 10.76
CA LYS A 231 -11.61 -12.42 10.69
C LYS A 231 -10.49 -13.12 9.91
N GLY A 232 -10.06 -12.48 8.83
CA GLY A 232 -8.94 -12.91 8.00
C GLY A 232 -9.38 -13.53 6.66
N HIS A 233 -9.04 -12.83 5.57
CA HIS A 233 -9.41 -13.26 4.21
C HIS A 233 -8.85 -14.62 3.79
N VAL A 234 -7.65 -15.01 4.31
CA VAL A 234 -7.06 -16.32 4.05
C VAL A 234 -7.95 -17.40 4.67
N LEU A 235 -8.28 -17.23 5.97
CA LEU A 235 -9.15 -18.17 6.68
C LEU A 235 -10.53 -18.25 6.01
N LEU A 236 -11.13 -17.10 5.67
CA LEU A 236 -12.45 -17.06 5.04
C LEU A 236 -12.46 -17.86 3.72
N ALA A 237 -11.45 -17.68 2.87
CA ALA A 237 -11.33 -18.43 1.62
C ALA A 237 -11.09 -19.94 1.86
N GLU A 238 -10.29 -20.31 2.87
CA GLU A 238 -10.07 -21.70 3.27
C GLU A 238 -11.35 -22.37 3.77
N MET A 239 -12.17 -21.68 4.58
CA MET A 239 -13.47 -22.17 5.04
C MET A 239 -14.44 -22.39 3.88
N VAL A 240 -14.43 -21.51 2.86
CA VAL A 240 -15.21 -21.74 1.63
C VAL A 240 -14.71 -22.99 0.91
N GLY A 241 -13.40 -23.15 0.75
CA GLY A 241 -12.81 -24.35 0.12
C GLY A 241 -13.13 -25.64 0.88
N ALA A 242 -13.16 -25.61 2.19
CA ALA A 242 -13.54 -26.73 3.06
C ALA A 242 -15.06 -27.04 3.03
N GLY A 243 -15.88 -26.08 2.62
CA GLY A 243 -17.35 -26.18 2.64
C GLY A 243 -18.00 -25.86 3.98
N GLU A 244 -17.23 -25.33 4.93
CA GLU A 244 -17.73 -24.84 6.22
C GLU A 244 -18.57 -23.57 6.06
N VAL A 245 -18.16 -22.73 5.08
CA VAL A 245 -18.89 -21.56 4.62
C VAL A 245 -19.25 -21.78 3.16
N PRO A 246 -20.52 -21.86 2.78
CA PRO A 246 -20.90 -22.08 1.39
C PRO A 246 -20.48 -20.95 0.43
N VAL A 247 -20.66 -19.68 0.87
CA VAL A 247 -20.40 -18.47 0.07
C VAL A 247 -19.83 -17.37 0.96
N ALA A 248 -18.75 -16.70 0.51
CA ALA A 248 -18.22 -15.49 1.13
C ALA A 248 -18.37 -14.31 0.18
N LEU A 249 -19.00 -13.19 0.63
CA LEU A 249 -19.32 -12.06 -0.24
C LEU A 249 -18.15 -11.11 -0.49
N SER A 250 -17.16 -11.08 0.39
CA SER A 250 -16.04 -10.12 0.36
C SER A 250 -14.67 -10.81 0.42
N ALA A 251 -14.53 -11.96 -0.24
CA ALA A 251 -13.23 -12.64 -0.31
C ALA A 251 -12.24 -11.91 -1.23
N TYR A 252 -10.95 -12.03 -0.96
CA TYR A 252 -9.94 -11.56 -1.90
C TYR A 252 -9.71 -12.57 -3.04
N ASN A 253 -9.80 -12.08 -4.27
CA ASN A 253 -9.56 -12.87 -5.48
C ASN A 253 -8.25 -13.65 -5.42
N SER A 254 -7.18 -13.05 -4.90
CA SER A 254 -5.86 -13.68 -4.80
C SER A 254 -5.83 -14.91 -3.89
N ASN A 255 -6.62 -14.90 -2.80
CA ASN A 255 -6.71 -16.04 -1.88
C ASN A 255 -7.50 -17.19 -2.53
N VAL A 256 -8.60 -16.85 -3.20
CA VAL A 256 -9.41 -17.83 -3.94
C VAL A 256 -8.60 -18.50 -5.06
N GLU A 257 -7.91 -17.70 -5.88
CA GLU A 257 -7.05 -18.21 -6.95
C GLU A 257 -5.90 -19.08 -6.43
N SER A 258 -5.29 -18.72 -5.29
CA SER A 258 -4.27 -19.53 -4.66
C SER A 258 -4.80 -20.91 -4.24
N LEU A 259 -6.00 -20.97 -3.66
CA LEU A 259 -6.65 -22.21 -3.27
C LEU A 259 -7.07 -23.05 -4.48
N LYS A 260 -7.65 -22.42 -5.49
CA LYS A 260 -8.04 -23.05 -6.76
C LYS A 260 -6.85 -23.71 -7.46
N ARG A 261 -5.70 -23.04 -7.52
CA ARG A 261 -4.46 -23.60 -8.08
C ARG A 261 -3.94 -24.81 -7.31
N ARG A 262 -4.26 -24.91 -6.02
CA ARG A 262 -3.93 -26.08 -5.17
C ARG A 262 -4.98 -27.19 -5.25
N GLY A 263 -6.00 -27.05 -6.09
CA GLY A 263 -7.07 -28.04 -6.29
C GLY A 263 -8.19 -28.01 -5.28
N ALA A 264 -8.31 -26.95 -4.47
CA ALA A 264 -9.45 -26.81 -3.56
C ALA A 264 -10.75 -26.58 -4.35
N PRO A 265 -11.89 -27.12 -3.88
CA PRO A 265 -13.19 -26.96 -4.54
C PRO A 265 -13.78 -25.57 -4.29
N VAL A 266 -13.11 -24.54 -4.73
CA VAL A 266 -13.53 -23.14 -4.59
C VAL A 266 -13.38 -22.41 -5.92
N ASP A 267 -14.27 -21.48 -6.22
CA ASP A 267 -14.14 -20.56 -7.33
C ASP A 267 -14.65 -19.17 -6.93
N LEU A 268 -14.42 -18.18 -7.78
CA LEU A 268 -14.86 -16.81 -7.57
C LEU A 268 -15.91 -16.40 -8.60
N ALA A 269 -16.79 -15.48 -8.21
CA ALA A 269 -17.74 -14.80 -9.08
C ALA A 269 -17.55 -13.28 -8.98
N PRO A 270 -17.44 -12.56 -10.13
CA PRO A 270 -17.33 -11.10 -10.17
C PRO A 270 -18.75 -10.47 -10.01
N VAL A 271 -19.25 -10.46 -8.78
CA VAL A 271 -20.57 -9.90 -8.46
C VAL A 271 -20.52 -8.38 -8.45
N GLN A 272 -21.42 -7.72 -9.17
CA GLN A 272 -21.42 -6.27 -9.34
C GLN A 272 -22.05 -5.52 -8.14
N PRO A 273 -21.43 -4.40 -7.74
CA PRO A 273 -20.18 -3.84 -8.25
C PRO A 273 -18.95 -4.62 -7.74
N VAL A 274 -18.05 -5.00 -8.64
CA VAL A 274 -16.75 -5.53 -8.22
C VAL A 274 -15.88 -4.38 -7.76
N VAL A 275 -15.32 -4.50 -6.57
CA VAL A 275 -14.49 -3.46 -5.96
C VAL A 275 -13.02 -3.81 -6.09
N GLY A 276 -12.26 -2.95 -6.79
CA GLY A 276 -10.82 -3.04 -6.97
C GLY A 276 -10.07 -2.19 -5.93
N ARG A 277 -9.14 -2.81 -5.25
CA ARG A 277 -8.29 -2.19 -4.24
C ARG A 277 -6.88 -2.03 -4.81
N PRO A 278 -6.38 -0.79 -4.99
CA PRO A 278 -5.01 -0.58 -5.46
C PRO A 278 -4.00 -0.99 -4.38
N GLN A 279 -2.89 -1.57 -4.82
CA GLN A 279 -1.72 -1.81 -4.00
C GLN A 279 -0.66 -0.82 -4.45
N GLY A 280 -0.08 -0.07 -3.51
CA GLY A 280 0.68 1.12 -3.85
C GLY A 280 2.18 0.89 -3.96
N LEU A 281 2.77 1.49 -4.99
CA LEU A 281 4.19 1.61 -5.24
C LEU A 281 4.58 3.08 -5.21
N ALA A 282 5.65 3.41 -4.48
CA ALA A 282 6.16 4.77 -4.36
C ALA A 282 7.67 4.82 -4.30
N VAL A 283 8.26 5.92 -4.77
CA VAL A 283 9.68 6.26 -4.58
C VAL A 283 9.82 7.18 -3.37
N ALA A 284 10.82 6.92 -2.53
CA ALA A 284 11.07 7.75 -1.35
C ALA A 284 11.63 9.12 -1.76
N ARG A 285 11.16 10.19 -1.10
CA ARG A 285 11.56 11.57 -1.40
C ARG A 285 13.07 11.80 -1.32
N HIS A 286 13.71 11.18 -0.36
CA HIS A 286 15.13 11.28 -0.09
C HIS A 286 15.83 9.94 -0.24
N ALA A 287 15.43 9.16 -1.25
CA ALA A 287 16.06 7.88 -1.56
C ALA A 287 17.58 8.03 -1.72
N PRO A 288 18.39 7.20 -1.06
CA PRO A 288 19.84 7.20 -1.25
C PRO A 288 20.28 6.82 -2.67
N HIS A 289 19.45 6.03 -3.37
CA HIS A 289 19.76 5.51 -4.70
C HIS A 289 18.60 5.86 -5.67
N PRO A 290 18.44 7.17 -6.04
CA PRO A 290 17.24 7.62 -6.73
C PRO A 290 17.10 7.08 -8.16
N HIS A 291 18.21 6.82 -8.87
CA HIS A 291 18.14 6.22 -10.20
C HIS A 291 17.73 4.75 -10.13
N ALA A 292 18.28 3.99 -9.18
CA ALA A 292 17.88 2.61 -8.96
C ALA A 292 16.41 2.51 -8.49
N ALA A 293 15.95 3.45 -7.66
CA ALA A 293 14.55 3.54 -7.22
C ALA A 293 13.61 3.74 -8.40
N LEU A 294 13.89 4.72 -9.27
CA LEU A 294 13.05 5.01 -10.42
C LEU A 294 13.10 3.88 -11.45
N LEU A 295 14.28 3.31 -11.70
CA LEU A 295 14.45 2.16 -12.59
C LEU A 295 13.64 0.95 -12.11
N PHE A 296 13.61 0.72 -10.81
CA PHE A 296 12.82 -0.38 -10.23
C PHE A 296 11.31 -0.11 -10.32
N ALA A 297 10.87 1.13 -10.11
CA ALA A 297 9.48 1.52 -10.32
C ALA A 297 9.06 1.31 -11.79
N ASP A 298 9.90 1.73 -12.74
CA ASP A 298 9.69 1.47 -14.17
C ASP A 298 9.60 -0.03 -14.47
N PHE A 299 10.50 -0.82 -13.92
CA PHE A 299 10.50 -2.28 -14.10
C PHE A 299 9.20 -2.92 -13.58
N ILE A 300 8.76 -2.56 -12.38
CA ILE A 300 7.50 -3.08 -11.81
C ILE A 300 6.30 -2.73 -12.70
N LEU A 301 6.24 -1.49 -13.20
CA LEU A 301 5.14 -1.01 -14.05
C LEU A 301 5.25 -1.48 -15.51
N SER A 302 6.40 -1.94 -15.94
CA SER A 302 6.62 -2.43 -17.31
C SER A 302 5.78 -3.67 -17.63
N PRO A 303 5.57 -3.99 -18.92
CA PRO A 303 4.92 -5.25 -19.33
C PRO A 303 5.58 -6.49 -18.73
N LYS A 304 6.89 -6.44 -18.46
CA LYS A 304 7.64 -7.55 -17.85
C LYS A 304 7.30 -7.72 -16.38
N GLY A 305 7.36 -6.65 -15.59
CA GLY A 305 7.00 -6.67 -14.16
C GLY A 305 5.53 -7.05 -13.96
N GLN A 306 4.65 -6.43 -14.75
CA GLN A 306 3.22 -6.73 -14.74
C GLN A 306 2.91 -8.17 -15.19
N GLY A 307 3.68 -8.70 -16.15
CA GLY A 307 3.61 -10.09 -16.55
C GLY A 307 4.06 -11.07 -15.45
N LEU A 308 5.01 -10.67 -14.60
CA LEU A 308 5.41 -11.46 -13.42
C LEU A 308 4.28 -11.52 -12.39
N PHE A 309 3.62 -10.40 -12.08
CA PHE A 309 2.43 -10.40 -11.21
C PHE A 309 1.36 -11.34 -11.75
N ASN A 310 1.05 -11.28 -13.05
CA ASN A 310 0.06 -12.16 -13.66
C ASN A 310 0.44 -13.66 -13.53
N LYS A 311 1.71 -14.00 -13.78
CA LYS A 311 2.20 -15.38 -13.59
C LYS A 311 2.09 -15.86 -12.14
N MET A 312 2.28 -14.98 -11.18
CA MET A 312 2.10 -15.28 -9.76
C MET A 312 0.63 -15.33 -9.32
N GLY A 313 -0.32 -15.05 -10.22
CA GLY A 313 -1.76 -15.04 -9.91
C GLY A 313 -2.22 -13.76 -9.26
N ARG A 314 -1.47 -12.68 -9.45
CA ARG A 314 -1.84 -11.32 -9.07
C ARG A 314 -2.41 -10.57 -10.26
N VAL A 315 -3.29 -9.63 -9.99
CA VAL A 315 -3.93 -8.86 -11.06
C VAL A 315 -3.00 -7.72 -11.47
N PRO A 316 -2.51 -7.73 -12.73
CA PRO A 316 -1.76 -6.59 -13.24
C PRO A 316 -2.60 -5.32 -13.23
N VAL A 317 -1.99 -4.18 -12.92
CA VAL A 317 -2.67 -2.89 -13.04
C VAL A 317 -2.64 -2.35 -14.48
N SER A 318 -1.59 -2.71 -15.24
CA SER A 318 -1.43 -2.22 -16.61
C SER A 318 -2.51 -2.75 -17.56
N THR A 319 -3.18 -1.86 -18.28
CA THR A 319 -4.18 -2.19 -19.32
C THR A 319 -3.56 -2.90 -20.54
N LYS A 320 -2.23 -2.89 -20.68
CA LYS A 320 -1.50 -3.56 -21.75
C LYS A 320 -1.20 -5.02 -21.47
N VAL A 321 -1.33 -5.46 -20.21
CA VAL A 321 -1.12 -6.86 -19.84
C VAL A 321 -2.46 -7.54 -19.64
N LYS A 322 -2.83 -8.38 -20.60
CA LYS A 322 -4.09 -9.15 -20.52
C LYS A 322 -4.03 -10.16 -19.37
N SER A 323 -5.10 -10.21 -18.60
CA SER A 323 -5.29 -11.17 -17.51
C SER A 323 -6.75 -11.62 -17.48
N ASN A 324 -6.98 -12.91 -17.27
CA ASN A 324 -8.32 -13.44 -17.00
C ASN A 324 -8.78 -13.17 -15.55
N LEU A 325 -7.91 -12.58 -14.74
CA LEU A 325 -8.21 -12.26 -13.33
C LEU A 325 -8.96 -10.94 -13.17
N ASN A 326 -9.08 -10.12 -14.22
CA ASN A 326 -9.79 -8.84 -14.25
C ASN A 326 -10.61 -8.62 -15.52
N ASP A 327 -11.01 -9.70 -16.20
CA ASP A 327 -11.85 -9.63 -17.41
C ASP A 327 -13.34 -9.42 -17.03
N PHE A 328 -13.60 -8.36 -16.27
CA PHE A 328 -14.92 -7.92 -15.83
C PHE A 328 -14.91 -6.43 -15.45
N PRO A 329 -16.06 -5.74 -15.55
CA PRO A 329 -16.16 -4.36 -15.05
C PRO A 329 -15.91 -4.28 -13.54
N TYR A 330 -15.21 -3.24 -13.11
CA TYR A 330 -14.95 -2.97 -11.69
C TYR A 330 -14.87 -1.46 -11.42
N ILE A 331 -15.04 -1.11 -10.15
CA ILE A 331 -14.78 0.24 -9.62
C ILE A 331 -13.52 0.22 -8.78
N MET A 332 -12.80 1.34 -8.75
CA MET A 332 -11.60 1.48 -7.93
C MET A 332 -11.93 2.15 -6.60
N VAL A 333 -11.38 1.63 -5.51
CA VAL A 333 -11.44 2.32 -4.21
C VAL A 333 -10.68 3.64 -4.29
N ASP A 334 -11.33 4.73 -3.89
CA ASP A 334 -10.66 6.02 -3.65
C ASP A 334 -9.99 5.97 -2.27
N VAL A 335 -8.70 5.64 -2.28
CA VAL A 335 -7.93 5.36 -1.06
C VAL A 335 -7.87 6.57 -0.14
N ALA A 336 -7.68 7.78 -0.69
CA ALA A 336 -7.60 9.00 0.11
C ALA A 336 -8.92 9.28 0.85
N THR A 337 -10.05 9.20 0.13
CA THR A 337 -11.38 9.36 0.74
C THR A 337 -11.66 8.26 1.78
N MET A 338 -11.26 7.01 1.49
CA MET A 338 -11.44 5.91 2.45
C MET A 338 -10.65 6.11 3.73
N LEU A 339 -9.44 6.64 3.63
CA LEU A 339 -8.62 6.96 4.80
C LEU A 339 -9.23 8.11 5.63
N ASP A 340 -9.76 9.14 4.96
CA ASP A 340 -10.42 10.29 5.62
C ASP A 340 -11.74 9.91 6.31
N GLU A 341 -12.45 8.93 5.78
CA GLU A 341 -13.75 8.47 6.28
C GLU A 341 -13.66 7.15 7.07
N SER A 342 -12.46 6.68 7.42
CA SER A 342 -12.26 5.35 8.04
C SER A 342 -13.10 5.15 9.30
N GLU A 343 -13.06 6.11 10.23
CA GLU A 343 -13.83 6.04 11.49
C GLU A 343 -15.35 5.94 11.24
N LYS A 344 -15.87 6.68 10.24
CA LYS A 344 -17.28 6.60 9.84
C LYS A 344 -17.64 5.19 9.39
N TRP A 345 -16.84 4.63 8.49
CA TRP A 345 -17.14 3.33 7.90
C TRP A 345 -16.91 2.19 8.87
N GLU A 346 -15.92 2.30 9.76
CA GLU A 346 -15.71 1.36 10.86
C GLU A 346 -16.91 1.34 11.81
N ALA A 347 -17.36 2.50 12.28
CA ALA A 347 -18.54 2.60 13.14
C ALA A 347 -19.82 2.07 12.48
N LEU A 348 -20.02 2.33 11.18
CA LEU A 348 -21.15 1.83 10.42
C LEU A 348 -21.11 0.31 10.21
N TRP A 349 -19.92 -0.26 10.04
CA TRP A 349 -19.68 -1.69 9.92
C TRP A 349 -19.92 -2.41 11.26
N ASP A 350 -19.26 -1.94 12.31
CA ASP A 350 -19.32 -2.53 13.66
C ASP A 350 -20.75 -2.61 14.16
N LYS A 351 -21.51 -1.52 14.02
CA LYS A 351 -22.94 -1.48 14.39
C LYS A 351 -23.78 -2.57 13.71
N ARG A 352 -23.42 -2.98 12.46
CA ARG A 352 -24.20 -3.94 11.68
C ARG A 352 -23.77 -5.38 11.88
N PHE A 353 -22.48 -5.61 12.00
CA PHE A 353 -21.93 -6.95 11.89
C PHE A 353 -21.20 -7.43 13.15
N LEU A 354 -20.74 -6.53 14.03
CA LEU A 354 -19.94 -6.89 15.21
C LEU A 354 -20.66 -6.60 16.53
N GLU A 355 -21.50 -5.59 16.62
CA GLU A 355 -22.31 -5.31 17.80
C GLU A 355 -23.46 -6.35 17.90
N LYS A 356 -23.62 -6.94 19.10
CA LYS A 356 -24.66 -7.91 19.40
C LYS A 356 -25.87 -7.25 20.05
#